data_2602aa68f2779e57c4faafc4bc0b2ad5
#
_entry.id   2602aa68f2779e57c4faafc4bc0b2ad5
#
_cell.length_a   1.000
_cell.length_b   1.000
_cell.length_c   1.000
_cell.angle_alpha   90.00
_cell.angle_beta   90.00
_cell.angle_gamma   90.00
#
_symmetry.space_group_name_H-M   'P 1'
#
loop_
_entity.id
_entity.type
_entity.pdbx_description
1 polymer ?
#
loop_
_entity_poly.entity_id
_entity_poly.type
_entity_poly.pdbx_seq_one_letter_code
_entity_poly.pdbx_strand_id
1 'polypeptide(L)'
;MYSWRQKCGFWRTAKNFIIIQIGRYCPSLTLKNWMYRHLLGMKLGNQVAIGLMAMVDVFFPEKISIGDNTTLGYNCTVLTHEFLIDEFRTGEVKIGENVLIGANATILPGVVIGNGAVVGAGAVVTKDVPANTFVVGVPAVMKTEIHPGKRS
;
A
#
# COMPACT_ATOMS: atom_id res chain seq x y z
N MET A 1 -24.80 -7.83 -9.64
CA MET A 1 -23.91 -6.69 -9.32
C MET A 1 -24.00 -6.42 -7.81
N TYR A 2 -22.96 -6.72 -7.04
CA TYR A 2 -22.97 -6.45 -5.60
C TYR A 2 -23.00 -4.95 -5.35
N SER A 3 -24.01 -4.51 -4.58
CA SER A 3 -24.11 -3.10 -4.20
C SER A 3 -23.01 -2.79 -3.17
N TRP A 4 -21.94 -2.13 -3.60
CA TRP A 4 -20.85 -1.66 -2.72
C TRP A 4 -21.36 -0.80 -1.53
N ARG A 5 -22.50 -0.11 -1.74
CA ARG A 5 -23.17 0.70 -0.69
C ARG A 5 -23.57 -0.11 0.54
N GLN A 6 -23.93 -1.38 0.37
CA GLN A 6 -24.33 -2.26 1.49
C GLN A 6 -23.12 -2.70 2.34
N LYS A 7 -21.93 -2.80 1.71
CA LYS A 7 -20.70 -3.30 2.39
C LYS A 7 -19.80 -2.18 2.93
N CYS A 8 -19.79 -1.00 2.32
CA CYS A 8 -18.77 0.01 2.59
C CYS A 8 -19.31 1.30 3.23
N GLY A 9 -20.62 1.54 3.25
CA GLY A 9 -21.23 2.74 3.81
C GLY A 9 -20.86 4.02 3.03
N PHE A 10 -21.84 4.71 2.46
CA PHE A 10 -21.60 5.86 1.57
C PHE A 10 -20.78 6.98 2.23
N TRP A 11 -21.15 7.42 3.42
CA TRP A 11 -20.50 8.53 4.10
C TRP A 11 -19.04 8.23 4.49
N ARG A 12 -18.77 6.99 4.89
CA ARG A 12 -17.42 6.54 5.18
C ARG A 12 -16.55 6.58 3.92
N THR A 13 -17.07 6.06 2.81
CA THR A 13 -16.36 6.06 1.53
C THR A 13 -16.11 7.48 1.03
N ALA A 14 -17.11 8.37 1.10
CA ALA A 14 -16.95 9.77 0.71
C ALA A 14 -15.90 10.49 1.56
N LYS A 15 -15.91 10.29 2.88
CA LYS A 15 -14.87 10.82 3.78
C LYS A 15 -13.49 10.32 3.40
N ASN A 16 -13.32 9.00 3.25
CA ASN A 16 -12.04 8.40 2.90
C ASN A 16 -11.54 8.93 1.55
N PHE A 17 -12.41 9.00 0.56
CA PHE A 17 -12.08 9.53 -0.76
C PHE A 17 -11.52 10.96 -0.66
N ILE A 18 -12.19 11.87 0.04
CA ILE A 18 -11.75 13.26 0.20
C ILE A 18 -10.38 13.32 0.88
N ILE A 19 -10.19 12.58 1.97
CA ILE A 19 -8.92 12.56 2.71
C ILE A 19 -7.78 12.02 1.83
N ILE A 20 -8.03 10.95 1.08
CA ILE A 20 -7.05 10.37 0.17
C ILE A 20 -6.70 11.36 -0.94
N GLN A 21 -7.68 12.05 -1.54
CA GLN A 21 -7.39 13.05 -2.58
C GLN A 21 -6.53 14.20 -2.05
N ILE A 22 -6.83 14.71 -0.86
CA ILE A 22 -5.99 15.73 -0.22
C ILE A 22 -4.57 15.17 0.02
N GLY A 23 -4.46 13.96 0.58
CA GLY A 23 -3.18 13.30 0.87
C GLY A 23 -2.33 13.04 -0.37
N ARG A 24 -2.94 12.70 -1.51
CA ARG A 24 -2.22 12.43 -2.77
C ARG A 24 -1.41 13.62 -3.27
N TYR A 25 -1.90 14.83 -3.07
CA TYR A 25 -1.25 16.06 -3.49
C TYR A 25 -0.49 16.77 -2.37
N CYS A 26 -0.61 16.30 -1.13
CA CYS A 26 0.04 16.90 0.02
C CYS A 26 1.55 16.64 0.01
N PRO A 27 2.41 17.66 -0.07
CA PRO A 27 3.86 17.48 -0.07
C PRO A 27 4.43 17.23 1.32
N SER A 28 3.68 17.55 2.38
CA SER A 28 4.11 17.34 3.77
C SER A 28 3.88 15.89 4.19
N LEU A 29 4.96 15.10 4.31
CA LEU A 29 4.88 13.72 4.78
C LEU A 29 4.30 13.61 6.19
N THR A 30 4.67 14.53 7.08
CA THR A 30 4.17 14.54 8.46
C THR A 30 2.65 14.74 8.52
N LEU A 31 2.12 15.73 7.78
CA LEU A 31 0.68 15.99 7.72
C LEU A 31 -0.06 14.82 7.07
N LYS A 32 0.48 14.28 5.96
CA LYS A 32 -0.09 13.13 5.27
C LYS A 32 -0.18 11.90 6.20
N ASN A 33 0.89 11.57 6.89
CA ASN A 33 0.93 10.43 7.82
C ASN A 33 -0.04 10.64 8.99
N TRP A 34 -0.16 11.88 9.51
CA TRP A 34 -1.13 12.19 10.54
C TRP A 34 -2.57 11.95 10.04
N MET A 35 -2.92 12.48 8.86
CA MET A 35 -4.25 12.26 8.27
C MET A 35 -4.54 10.77 8.07
N TYR A 36 -3.59 10.03 7.53
CA TYR A 36 -3.79 8.61 7.22
C TYR A 36 -3.91 7.76 8.49
N ARG A 37 -3.15 8.07 9.55
CA ARG A 37 -3.31 7.40 10.86
C ARG A 37 -4.66 7.71 11.50
N HIS A 38 -4.99 8.99 11.64
CA HIS A 38 -6.10 9.41 12.50
C HIS A 38 -7.45 9.46 11.78
N LEU A 39 -7.47 9.77 10.49
CA LEU A 39 -8.71 9.93 9.74
C LEU A 39 -9.07 8.70 8.91
N LEU A 40 -8.08 7.93 8.42
CA LEU A 40 -8.29 6.70 7.67
C LEU A 40 -8.11 5.43 8.52
N GLY A 41 -7.50 5.53 9.70
CA GLY A 41 -7.26 4.40 10.59
C GLY A 41 -6.14 3.47 10.13
N MET A 42 -5.27 3.90 9.22
CA MET A 42 -4.10 3.14 8.80
C MET A 42 -3.09 2.97 9.94
N LYS A 43 -2.43 1.82 9.99
CA LYS A 43 -1.34 1.59 10.93
C LYS A 43 -0.01 1.95 10.26
N LEU A 44 0.53 3.11 10.61
CA LEU A 44 1.80 3.60 10.07
C LEU A 44 2.87 3.62 11.14
N GLY A 45 4.03 3.11 10.86
CA GLY A 45 5.22 3.21 11.69
C GLY A 45 5.84 4.60 11.68
N ASN A 46 7.03 4.72 12.26
CA ASN A 46 7.80 5.95 12.25
C ASN A 46 8.53 6.13 10.92
N GLN A 47 8.79 7.38 10.52
CA GLN A 47 9.55 7.70 9.30
C GLN A 47 9.03 7.05 8.03
N VAL A 48 7.71 6.80 7.94
CA VAL A 48 7.09 6.32 6.70
C VAL A 48 7.02 7.46 5.70
N ALA A 49 7.53 7.23 4.49
CA ALA A 49 7.45 8.18 3.39
C ALA A 49 6.43 7.70 2.35
N ILE A 50 5.29 8.38 2.26
CA ILE A 50 4.28 8.09 1.23
C ILE A 50 4.40 9.13 0.13
N GLY A 51 4.87 8.69 -1.04
CA GLY A 51 5.10 9.54 -2.21
C GLY A 51 3.85 10.30 -2.67
N LEU A 52 4.06 11.32 -3.48
CA LEU A 52 2.96 12.02 -4.16
C LEU A 52 2.20 11.06 -5.07
N MET A 53 0.93 11.31 -5.26
CA MET A 53 0.00 10.52 -6.08
C MET A 53 -0.20 9.07 -5.61
N ALA A 54 0.49 8.60 -4.56
CA ALA A 54 0.25 7.27 -4.02
C ALA A 54 -1.23 7.10 -3.64
N MET A 55 -1.83 5.97 -4.08
CA MET A 55 -3.23 5.65 -3.86
C MET A 55 -3.35 4.52 -2.85
N VAL A 56 -4.07 4.76 -1.76
CA VAL A 56 -4.46 3.73 -0.81
C VAL A 56 -5.92 3.39 -0.99
N ASP A 57 -6.32 2.21 -0.50
CA ASP A 57 -7.69 1.72 -0.62
C ASP A 57 -8.72 2.72 -0.04
N VAL A 58 -9.75 3.02 -0.81
CA VAL A 58 -10.80 3.97 -0.41
C VAL A 58 -11.83 3.36 0.51
N PHE A 59 -12.08 2.05 0.40
CA PHE A 59 -13.12 1.37 1.17
C PHE A 59 -12.63 0.89 2.53
N PHE A 60 -11.43 0.31 2.59
CA PHE A 60 -10.87 -0.29 3.80
C PHE A 60 -9.41 0.12 4.05
N PRO A 61 -9.10 1.43 4.12
CA PRO A 61 -7.74 1.90 4.35
C PRO A 61 -7.17 1.43 5.70
N GLU A 62 -8.03 1.18 6.70
CA GLU A 62 -7.65 0.64 8.01
C GLU A 62 -7.05 -0.77 7.96
N LYS A 63 -7.19 -1.48 6.84
CA LYS A 63 -6.56 -2.79 6.59
C LYS A 63 -5.12 -2.68 6.09
N ILE A 64 -4.57 -1.47 5.95
CA ILE A 64 -3.19 -1.25 5.55
C ILE A 64 -2.33 -0.98 6.77
N SER A 65 -1.26 -1.76 6.91
CA SER A 65 -0.21 -1.51 7.89
C SER A 65 1.14 -1.38 7.21
N ILE A 66 1.93 -0.38 7.62
CA ILE A 66 3.24 -0.07 7.07
C ILE A 66 4.22 0.12 8.23
N GLY A 67 5.31 -0.64 8.23
CA GLY A 67 6.35 -0.59 9.24
C GLY A 67 7.26 0.63 9.14
N ASP A 68 8.16 0.74 10.10
CA ASP A 68 9.09 1.87 10.24
C ASP A 68 10.01 2.02 9.02
N ASN A 69 10.40 3.26 8.73
CA ASN A 69 11.40 3.60 7.71
C ASN A 69 11.08 3.02 6.32
N THR A 70 9.80 2.91 5.97
CA THR A 70 9.32 2.35 4.70
C THR A 70 8.89 3.45 3.75
N THR A 71 9.27 3.30 2.48
CA THR A 71 8.96 4.26 1.43
C THR A 71 8.00 3.68 0.40
N LEU A 72 6.89 4.35 0.19
CA LEU A 72 5.98 4.13 -0.93
C LEU A 72 6.28 5.16 -2.03
N GLY A 73 6.67 4.67 -3.19
CA GLY A 73 7.05 5.50 -4.34
C GLY A 73 5.88 6.28 -4.95
N TYR A 74 6.23 7.18 -5.86
CA TYR A 74 5.27 8.00 -6.61
C TYR A 74 4.21 7.13 -7.28
N ASN A 75 2.93 7.52 -7.12
CA ASN A 75 1.79 6.88 -7.81
C ASN A 75 1.70 5.35 -7.61
N CYS A 76 2.27 4.78 -6.55
CA CYS A 76 2.02 3.39 -6.22
C CYS A 76 0.58 3.21 -5.69
N THR A 77 0.05 1.99 -5.81
CA THR A 77 -1.32 1.66 -5.41
C THR A 77 -1.32 0.51 -4.41
N VAL A 78 -2.01 0.67 -3.28
CA VAL A 78 -2.18 -0.37 -2.27
C VAL A 78 -3.67 -0.67 -2.11
N LEU A 79 -4.09 -1.87 -2.51
CA LEU A 79 -5.48 -2.31 -2.50
C LEU A 79 -5.71 -3.30 -1.36
N THR A 80 -6.85 -3.20 -0.70
CA THR A 80 -7.31 -4.13 0.34
C THR A 80 -8.61 -4.82 -0.01
N HIS A 81 -9.13 -4.55 -1.22
CA HIS A 81 -10.35 -5.18 -1.74
C HIS A 81 -10.24 -5.46 -3.23
N GLU A 82 -11.01 -6.43 -3.68
CA GLU A 82 -11.26 -6.76 -5.09
C GLU A 82 -12.74 -7.03 -5.32
N PHE A 83 -13.31 -6.43 -6.36
CA PHE A 83 -14.62 -6.79 -6.88
C PHE A 83 -14.46 -7.74 -8.05
N LEU A 84 -14.76 -9.00 -7.82
CA LEU A 84 -14.85 -10.02 -8.87
C LEU A 84 -16.31 -10.12 -9.35
N ILE A 85 -16.53 -10.81 -10.48
CA ILE A 85 -17.88 -10.95 -11.06
C ILE A 85 -18.85 -11.57 -10.05
N ASP A 86 -18.43 -12.63 -9.37
CA ASP A 86 -19.27 -13.43 -8.48
C ASP A 86 -18.96 -13.25 -6.99
N GLU A 87 -17.87 -12.57 -6.65
CA GLU A 87 -17.49 -12.41 -5.26
C GLU A 87 -16.81 -11.06 -4.95
N PHE A 88 -16.84 -10.71 -3.70
CA PHE A 88 -16.13 -9.57 -3.15
C PHE A 88 -15.10 -10.07 -2.15
N ARG A 89 -13.83 -9.81 -2.40
CA ARG A 89 -12.72 -10.18 -1.52
C ARG A 89 -12.15 -8.97 -0.81
N THR A 90 -11.74 -9.18 0.42
CA THR A 90 -10.93 -8.21 1.16
C THR A 90 -9.76 -8.92 1.82
N GLY A 91 -8.62 -8.26 1.90
CA GLY A 91 -7.43 -8.78 2.56
C GLY A 91 -6.64 -7.67 3.22
N GLU A 92 -6.06 -7.93 4.38
CA GLU A 92 -5.13 -7.02 5.02
C GLU A 92 -3.83 -6.97 4.22
N VAL A 93 -3.31 -5.77 3.96
CA VAL A 93 -1.96 -5.58 3.39
C VAL A 93 -1.02 -5.17 4.50
N LYS A 94 0.06 -5.94 4.66
CA LYS A 94 1.09 -5.68 5.66
C LYS A 94 2.42 -5.43 4.96
N ILE A 95 2.94 -4.24 5.09
CA ILE A 95 4.25 -3.86 4.57
C ILE A 95 5.18 -3.70 5.76
N GLY A 96 6.29 -4.44 5.75
CA GLY A 96 7.26 -4.47 6.84
C GLY A 96 8.06 -3.19 6.99
N GLU A 97 9.13 -3.27 7.77
CA GLU A 97 10.07 -2.19 8.02
C GLU A 97 11.16 -2.14 6.94
N ASN A 98 11.72 -0.93 6.70
CA ASN A 98 12.80 -0.72 5.74
C ASN A 98 12.48 -1.19 4.31
N VAL A 99 11.21 -1.18 3.92
CA VAL A 99 10.72 -1.60 2.60
C VAL A 99 10.75 -0.43 1.62
N LEU A 100 11.10 -0.72 0.38
CA LEU A 100 10.96 0.22 -0.73
C LEU A 100 9.93 -0.30 -1.73
N ILE A 101 8.85 0.43 -1.90
CA ILE A 101 7.87 0.20 -2.98
C ILE A 101 8.18 1.19 -4.11
N GLY A 102 8.51 0.67 -5.28
CA GLY A 102 8.83 1.48 -6.46
C GLY A 102 7.64 2.27 -7.00
N ALA A 103 7.93 3.29 -7.79
CA ALA A 103 6.90 4.11 -8.44
C ALA A 103 5.98 3.25 -9.32
N ASN A 104 4.68 3.60 -9.36
CA ASN A 104 3.65 2.89 -10.13
C ASN A 104 3.48 1.39 -9.79
N ALA A 105 4.06 0.91 -8.71
CA ALA A 105 3.82 -0.48 -8.26
C ALA A 105 2.40 -0.63 -7.72
N THR A 106 1.82 -1.81 -7.88
CA THR A 106 0.49 -2.16 -7.37
C THR A 106 0.60 -3.35 -6.42
N ILE A 107 0.09 -3.18 -5.20
CA ILE A 107 0.04 -4.23 -4.18
C ILE A 107 -1.41 -4.71 -4.06
N LEU A 108 -1.64 -6.00 -4.29
CA LEU A 108 -2.98 -6.60 -4.25
C LEU A 108 -3.42 -6.94 -2.82
N PRO A 109 -4.74 -7.13 -2.60
CA PRO A 109 -5.30 -7.44 -1.29
C PRO A 109 -4.71 -8.72 -0.68
N GLY A 110 -4.46 -8.68 0.63
CA GLY A 110 -3.97 -9.83 1.39
C GLY A 110 -2.47 -10.07 1.34
N VAL A 111 -1.72 -9.25 0.59
CA VAL A 111 -0.27 -9.41 0.44
C VAL A 111 0.49 -8.96 1.69
N VAL A 112 1.46 -9.77 2.08
CA VAL A 112 2.46 -9.45 3.12
C VAL A 112 3.82 -9.21 2.47
N ILE A 113 4.41 -8.04 2.72
CA ILE A 113 5.76 -7.70 2.26
C ILE A 113 6.71 -7.69 3.44
N GLY A 114 7.70 -8.57 3.42
CA GLY A 114 8.66 -8.74 4.51
C GLY A 114 9.63 -7.57 4.66
N ASN A 115 10.25 -7.46 5.83
CA ASN A 115 11.20 -6.40 6.16
C ASN A 115 12.37 -6.35 5.16
N GLY A 116 12.79 -5.16 4.81
CA GLY A 116 13.93 -4.94 3.91
C GLY A 116 13.68 -5.31 2.44
N ALA A 117 12.46 -5.71 2.08
CA ALA A 117 12.14 -6.04 0.70
C ALA A 117 12.10 -4.80 -0.20
N VAL A 118 12.36 -5.02 -1.49
CA VAL A 118 12.25 -3.99 -2.52
C VAL A 118 11.31 -4.46 -3.61
N VAL A 119 10.30 -3.66 -3.89
CA VAL A 119 9.38 -3.85 -5.01
C VAL A 119 9.78 -2.89 -6.11
N GLY A 120 10.13 -3.42 -7.26
CA GLY A 120 10.54 -2.64 -8.44
C GLY A 120 9.41 -1.75 -8.97
N ALA A 121 9.78 -0.66 -9.63
CA ALA A 121 8.82 0.24 -10.25
C ALA A 121 7.93 -0.49 -11.27
N GLY A 122 6.64 -0.17 -11.28
CA GLY A 122 5.65 -0.78 -12.17
C GLY A 122 5.32 -2.24 -11.88
N ALA A 123 5.84 -2.83 -10.81
CA ALA A 123 5.54 -4.22 -10.46
C ALA A 123 4.11 -4.39 -9.94
N VAL A 124 3.51 -5.55 -10.20
CA VAL A 124 2.20 -5.93 -9.63
C VAL A 124 2.42 -7.12 -8.69
N VAL A 125 2.34 -6.84 -7.39
CA VAL A 125 2.58 -7.83 -6.35
C VAL A 125 1.27 -8.55 -6.03
N THR A 126 1.22 -9.82 -6.40
CA THR A 126 0.05 -10.71 -6.29
C THR A 126 0.19 -11.76 -5.19
N LYS A 127 1.39 -11.91 -4.62
CA LYS A 127 1.74 -12.89 -3.58
C LYS A 127 2.67 -12.26 -2.56
N ASP A 128 2.78 -12.91 -1.41
CA ASP A 128 3.69 -12.47 -0.35
C ASP A 128 5.13 -12.37 -0.85
N VAL A 129 5.82 -11.34 -0.34
CA VAL A 129 7.23 -11.07 -0.66
C VAL A 129 8.07 -11.36 0.58
N PRO A 130 9.01 -12.31 0.51
CA PRO A 130 9.91 -12.59 1.64
C PRO A 130 10.76 -11.38 2.02
N ALA A 131 11.23 -11.37 3.27
CA ALA A 131 12.14 -10.32 3.73
C ALA A 131 13.44 -10.29 2.91
N ASN A 132 14.01 -9.10 2.77
CA ASN A 132 15.28 -8.88 2.06
C ASN A 132 15.30 -9.42 0.62
N THR A 133 14.19 -9.36 -0.08
CA THR A 133 14.11 -9.79 -1.50
C THR A 133 13.79 -8.61 -2.41
N PHE A 134 14.27 -8.70 -3.65
CA PHE A 134 13.90 -7.80 -4.73
C PHE A 134 12.94 -8.50 -5.67
N VAL A 135 11.75 -7.93 -5.83
CA VAL A 135 10.72 -8.43 -6.75
C VAL A 135 10.38 -7.39 -7.82
N VAL A 136 10.10 -7.83 -9.04
CA VAL A 136 9.79 -6.95 -10.17
C VAL A 136 8.96 -7.66 -11.22
N GLY A 137 8.19 -6.92 -12.00
CA GLY A 137 7.41 -7.42 -13.13
C GLY A 137 5.92 -7.57 -12.86
N VAL A 138 5.18 -8.08 -13.85
CA VAL A 138 3.72 -8.27 -13.83
C VAL A 138 3.41 -9.69 -14.32
N PRO A 139 3.06 -10.63 -13.42
CA PRO A 139 3.11 -10.49 -11.95
C PRO A 139 4.54 -10.37 -11.43
N ALA A 140 4.69 -9.76 -10.25
CA ALA A 140 6.01 -9.59 -9.62
C ALA A 140 6.62 -10.94 -9.26
N VAL A 141 7.87 -11.14 -9.65
CA VAL A 141 8.67 -12.33 -9.33
C VAL A 141 9.98 -11.93 -8.68
N MET A 142 10.51 -12.80 -7.84
CA MET A 142 11.80 -12.60 -7.19
C MET A 142 12.92 -12.56 -8.24
N LYS A 143 13.77 -11.54 -8.16
CA LYS A 143 14.97 -11.41 -9.00
C LYS A 143 16.24 -11.74 -8.24
N THR A 144 16.35 -11.29 -7.02
CA THR A 144 17.52 -11.51 -6.19
C THR A 144 17.19 -11.36 -4.72
N GLU A 145 18.00 -11.95 -3.86
CA GLU A 145 18.00 -11.63 -2.43
C GLU A 145 18.89 -10.41 -2.19
N ILE A 146 18.42 -9.52 -1.30
CA ILE A 146 19.15 -8.34 -0.90
C ILE A 146 19.94 -8.68 0.36
N HIS A 147 21.25 -8.72 0.26
CA HIS A 147 22.09 -8.85 1.45
C HIS A 147 22.17 -7.49 2.16
N PRO A 148 21.81 -7.42 3.47
CA PRO A 148 21.96 -6.19 4.25
C PRO A 148 23.42 -5.70 4.18
N GLY A 149 23.63 -4.50 3.64
CA GLY A 149 24.99 -3.90 3.51
C GLY A 149 25.54 -3.73 2.10
N LYS A 150 24.92 -4.30 1.07
CA LYS A 150 25.29 -4.04 -0.34
C LYS A 150 24.14 -3.36 -1.07
N ARG A 151 23.99 -2.06 -0.86
CA ARG A 151 23.29 -1.20 -1.83
C ARG A 151 24.36 -0.61 -2.74
N SER A 152 24.47 -1.15 -3.94
CA SER A 152 25.26 -0.55 -5.02
C SER A 152 24.55 0.68 -5.55
#